data_b63f96c76ded50e3b97a0780ba962769
#
_entry.id   b63f96c76ded50e3b97a0780ba962769
#
_cell.length_a   1.000
_cell.length_b   1.000
_cell.length_c   1.000
_cell.angle_alpha   90.00
_cell.angle_beta   90.00
_cell.angle_gamma   90.00
#
_symmetry.space_group_name_H-M   'P 1'
#
loop_
_entity.id
_entity.type
_entity.pdbx_description
1 polymer ?
#
loop_
_entity_poly.entity_id
_entity_poly.type
_entity_poly.pdbx_seq_one_letter_code
_entity_poly.pdbx_strand_id
1 'polypeptide(L)'
;MVDALREARRVLTPRGILVDVRPVTAPMVVEVVIATRAIWATEVSSSVGAEDNAAADTAIQYALSCEWFVFEKRHPFNFEIYCDTAEDLKLYARMHRRMRAAEIPYEALEVRLCELSAGRTARLRCRRSWILSSYRKK
;
A
#
# COMPACT_ATOMS: atom_id res chain seq x y z
N MET A 1 -10.11 -9.46 14.57
CA MET A 1 -10.35 -9.46 13.11
C MET A 1 -11.57 -10.31 12.70
N VAL A 2 -11.72 -11.56 13.18
CA VAL A 2 -12.89 -12.43 12.87
C VAL A 2 -14.22 -11.77 13.26
N ASP A 3 -14.30 -11.08 14.40
CA ASP A 3 -15.53 -10.40 14.83
C ASP A 3 -15.92 -9.26 13.88
N ALA A 4 -14.94 -8.55 13.30
CA ALA A 4 -15.20 -7.54 12.28
C ALA A 4 -15.82 -8.16 11.00
N LEU A 5 -15.36 -9.35 10.59
CA LEU A 5 -15.95 -10.07 9.45
C LEU A 5 -17.33 -10.61 9.76
N ARG A 6 -17.60 -11.04 11.00
CA ARG A 6 -18.92 -11.45 11.46
C ARG A 6 -19.90 -10.27 11.42
N GLU A 7 -19.46 -9.10 11.87
CA GLU A 7 -20.27 -7.87 11.83
C GLU A 7 -20.50 -7.40 10.38
N ALA A 8 -19.47 -7.42 9.53
CA ALA A 8 -19.61 -7.14 8.11
C ALA A 8 -20.66 -8.07 7.47
N ARG A 9 -20.61 -9.37 7.76
CA ARG A 9 -21.64 -10.32 7.30
C ARG A 9 -23.04 -9.96 7.81
N ARG A 10 -23.17 -9.53 9.06
CA ARG A 10 -24.47 -9.17 9.66
C ARG A 10 -25.10 -7.97 8.93
N VAL A 11 -24.31 -6.93 8.62
CA VAL A 11 -24.83 -5.67 8.05
C VAL A 11 -25.00 -5.73 6.53
N LEU A 12 -24.26 -6.58 5.85
CA LEU A 12 -24.40 -6.74 4.40
C LEU A 12 -25.75 -7.37 4.04
N THR A 13 -26.38 -6.85 3.00
CA THR A 13 -27.55 -7.48 2.38
C THR A 13 -27.21 -8.87 1.82
N PRO A 14 -28.19 -9.75 1.59
CA PRO A 14 -27.96 -11.00 0.85
C PRO A 14 -27.25 -10.73 -0.48
N ARG A 15 -26.21 -11.49 -0.77
CA ARG A 15 -25.33 -11.33 -1.94
C ARG A 15 -24.52 -10.01 -1.95
N GLY A 16 -24.48 -9.25 -0.84
CA GLY A 16 -23.64 -8.08 -0.67
C GLY A 16 -22.16 -8.41 -0.82
N ILE A 17 -21.36 -7.43 -1.19
CA ILE A 17 -19.93 -7.60 -1.46
C ILE A 17 -19.10 -6.99 -0.34
N LEU A 18 -18.18 -7.78 0.20
CA LEU A 18 -17.08 -7.33 1.05
C LEU A 18 -15.86 -7.06 0.16
N VAL A 19 -15.26 -5.91 0.30
CA VAL A 19 -14.01 -5.55 -0.38
C VAL A 19 -12.90 -5.40 0.65
N ASP A 20 -11.80 -6.12 0.43
CA ASP A 20 -10.58 -6.04 1.22
C ASP A 20 -9.47 -5.39 0.38
N VAL A 21 -8.91 -4.29 0.88
CA VAL A 21 -7.85 -3.54 0.20
C VAL A 21 -6.66 -3.42 1.13
N ARG A 22 -5.53 -4.03 0.73
CA ARG A 22 -4.33 -4.06 1.56
C ARG A 22 -3.05 -3.88 0.76
N PRO A 23 -2.00 -3.24 1.34
CA PRO A 23 -0.67 -3.27 0.75
C PRO A 23 -0.10 -4.68 0.79
N VAL A 24 0.61 -5.05 -0.27
CA VAL A 24 1.42 -6.28 -0.30
C VAL A 24 2.64 -6.10 0.61
N THR A 25 3.13 -7.21 1.19
CA THR A 25 4.39 -7.23 1.93
C THR A 25 5.55 -7.22 0.94
N ALA A 26 5.75 -6.08 0.28
CA ALA A 26 6.84 -5.84 -0.65
C ALA A 26 7.44 -4.46 -0.37
N PRO A 27 8.72 -4.23 -0.68
CA PRO A 27 9.34 -2.91 -0.56
C PRO A 27 8.55 -1.87 -1.36
N MET A 28 8.54 -0.65 -0.85
CA MET A 28 8.08 0.52 -1.58
C MET A 28 9.21 1.00 -2.49
N VAL A 29 8.94 1.14 -3.76
CA VAL A 29 9.90 1.68 -4.73
C VAL A 29 9.80 3.19 -4.74
N VAL A 30 10.95 3.87 -4.62
CA VAL A 30 11.06 5.34 -4.77
C VAL A 30 11.81 5.63 -6.05
N GLU A 31 11.22 6.49 -6.88
CA GLU A 31 11.72 6.86 -8.19
C GLU A 31 11.75 8.39 -8.32
N VAL A 32 12.67 8.91 -9.13
CA VAL A 32 12.63 10.29 -9.60
C VAL A 32 11.92 10.30 -10.96
N VAL A 33 10.85 11.06 -11.07
CA VAL A 33 10.07 11.20 -12.29
C VAL A 33 10.34 12.56 -12.92
N ILE A 34 10.77 12.54 -14.20
CA ILE A 34 11.03 13.72 -15.02
C ILE A 34 10.19 13.59 -16.29
N ALA A 35 9.22 14.46 -16.47
CA ALA A 35 8.20 14.32 -17.51
C ALA A 35 7.53 12.94 -17.45
N THR A 36 7.75 12.06 -18.43
CA THR A 36 7.19 10.70 -18.48
C THR A 36 8.18 9.61 -18.07
N ARG A 37 9.43 9.97 -17.79
CA ARG A 37 10.50 9.02 -17.46
C ARG A 37 10.61 8.85 -15.95
N ALA A 38 10.52 7.63 -15.49
CA ALA A 38 10.80 7.24 -14.10
C ALA A 38 12.20 6.63 -14.00
N ILE A 39 12.98 7.08 -13.04
CA ILE A 39 14.35 6.63 -12.77
C ILE A 39 14.35 6.09 -11.34
N TRP A 40 14.72 4.83 -11.18
CA TRP A 40 14.83 4.21 -9.87
C TRP A 40 15.83 4.98 -8.99
N ALA A 41 15.44 5.21 -7.74
CA ALA A 41 16.28 5.87 -6.74
C ALA A 41 16.62 4.93 -5.58
N THR A 42 15.61 4.30 -4.96
CA THR A 42 15.81 3.37 -3.86
C THR A 42 14.59 2.48 -3.65
N GLU A 43 14.76 1.47 -2.78
CA GLU A 43 13.66 0.69 -2.23
C GLU A 43 13.62 0.84 -0.72
N VAL A 44 12.43 0.93 -0.16
CA VAL A 44 12.19 1.11 1.26
C VAL A 44 11.35 -0.04 1.79
N SER A 45 11.94 -0.83 2.68
CA SER A 45 11.26 -1.93 3.35
C SER A 45 10.69 -1.47 4.70
N SER A 46 9.54 -2.03 5.06
CA SER A 46 8.95 -1.87 6.39
C SER A 46 8.29 -3.17 6.81
N SER A 47 8.69 -3.69 7.96
CA SER A 47 8.06 -4.86 8.60
C SER A 47 6.72 -4.52 9.23
N VAL A 48 6.44 -3.23 9.45
CA VAL A 48 5.21 -2.78 10.10
C VAL A 48 3.99 -3.13 9.24
N GLY A 49 3.08 -3.88 9.83
CA GLY A 49 1.84 -4.33 9.18
C GLY A 49 1.93 -5.70 8.50
N ALA A 50 3.07 -6.38 8.53
CA ALA A 50 3.15 -7.78 8.06
C ALA A 50 2.29 -8.70 8.95
N GLU A 51 2.35 -8.53 10.27
CA GLU A 51 1.52 -9.25 11.24
C GLU A 51 0.02 -8.94 11.04
N ASP A 52 -0.32 -7.66 10.82
CA ASP A 52 -1.69 -7.25 10.55
C ASP A 52 -2.23 -7.92 9.27
N ASN A 53 -1.41 -8.01 8.22
CA ASN A 53 -1.78 -8.69 6.97
C ASN A 53 -1.97 -10.20 7.19
N ALA A 54 -1.06 -10.85 7.93
CA ALA A 54 -1.18 -12.28 8.25
C ALA A 54 -2.42 -12.58 9.09
N ALA A 55 -2.72 -11.73 10.09
CA ALA A 55 -3.93 -11.84 10.90
C ALA A 55 -5.20 -11.64 10.06
N ALA A 56 -5.17 -10.73 9.08
CA ALA A 56 -6.28 -10.52 8.17
C ALA A 56 -6.47 -11.73 7.24
N ASP A 57 -5.38 -12.28 6.68
CA ASP A 57 -5.45 -13.49 5.85
C ASP A 57 -6.05 -14.67 6.61
N THR A 58 -5.60 -14.90 7.84
CA THR A 58 -6.14 -15.95 8.72
C THR A 58 -7.63 -15.75 8.97
N ALA A 59 -8.07 -14.53 9.27
CA ALA A 59 -9.47 -14.24 9.53
C ALA A 59 -10.35 -14.43 8.28
N ILE A 60 -9.84 -14.03 7.10
CA ILE A 60 -10.55 -14.24 5.82
C ILE A 60 -10.64 -15.72 5.50
N GLN A 61 -9.57 -16.49 5.65
CA GLN A 61 -9.60 -17.95 5.44
C GLN A 61 -10.62 -18.63 6.36
N TYR A 62 -10.67 -18.23 7.63
CA TYR A 62 -11.68 -18.71 8.55
C TYR A 62 -13.10 -18.40 8.09
N ALA A 63 -13.37 -17.15 7.65
CA ALA A 63 -14.69 -16.74 7.17
C ALA A 63 -15.11 -17.47 5.88
N LEU A 64 -14.17 -17.83 5.01
CA LEU A 64 -14.39 -18.64 3.83
C LEU A 64 -14.70 -20.11 4.22
N SER A 65 -13.95 -20.69 5.16
CA SER A 65 -14.18 -22.05 5.65
C SER A 65 -15.53 -22.21 6.35
N CYS A 66 -16.01 -21.16 7.03
CA CYS A 66 -17.34 -21.09 7.62
C CYS A 66 -18.45 -20.78 6.62
N GLU A 67 -18.12 -20.67 5.33
CA GLU A 67 -19.06 -20.32 4.25
C GLU A 67 -19.80 -18.99 4.47
N TRP A 68 -19.19 -18.04 5.20
CA TRP A 68 -19.77 -16.70 5.35
C TRP A 68 -19.73 -15.90 4.08
N PHE A 69 -18.67 -16.13 3.29
CA PHE A 69 -18.40 -15.46 2.04
C PHE A 69 -17.88 -16.45 0.99
N VAL A 70 -17.96 -16.06 -0.26
CA VAL A 70 -17.31 -16.71 -1.42
C VAL A 70 -16.34 -15.73 -2.03
N PHE A 71 -15.11 -16.17 -2.25
CA PHE A 71 -14.13 -15.39 -3.01
C PHE A 71 -14.62 -15.18 -4.44
N GLU A 72 -14.51 -13.95 -4.97
CA GLU A 72 -14.88 -13.63 -6.35
C GLU A 72 -13.67 -13.32 -7.21
N LYS A 73 -12.90 -12.32 -6.80
CA LYS A 73 -11.75 -11.87 -7.60
C LYS A 73 -10.69 -11.19 -6.74
N ARG A 74 -9.48 -11.17 -7.30
CA ARG A 74 -8.34 -10.42 -6.76
C ARG A 74 -7.75 -9.59 -7.88
N HIS A 75 -7.45 -8.32 -7.58
CA HIS A 75 -6.85 -7.38 -8.51
C HIS A 75 -5.65 -6.69 -7.87
N PRO A 76 -4.42 -6.93 -8.38
CA PRO A 76 -3.25 -6.17 -7.95
C PRO A 76 -3.26 -4.79 -8.60
N PHE A 77 -2.81 -3.77 -7.86
CA PHE A 77 -2.62 -2.42 -8.38
C PHE A 77 -1.49 -1.72 -7.65
N ASN A 78 -0.97 -0.65 -8.23
CA ASN A 78 0.02 0.19 -7.58
C ASN A 78 -0.67 1.43 -7.01
N PHE A 79 -0.38 1.72 -5.76
CA PHE A 79 -0.69 3.00 -5.13
C PHE A 79 0.55 3.89 -5.26
N GLU A 80 0.37 5.08 -5.82
CA GLU A 80 1.46 6.00 -6.10
C GLU A 80 1.23 7.32 -5.36
N ILE A 81 2.31 7.87 -4.81
CA ILE A 81 2.36 9.15 -4.14
C ILE A 81 3.44 9.97 -4.83
N TYR A 82 3.14 11.22 -5.10
CA TYR A 82 4.08 12.17 -5.69
C TYR A 82 4.41 13.25 -4.67
N CYS A 83 5.71 13.51 -4.49
CA CYS A 83 6.25 14.56 -3.63
C CYS A 83 7.20 15.43 -4.46
N ASP A 84 7.14 16.75 -4.27
CA ASP A 84 8.00 17.66 -5.01
C ASP A 84 9.43 17.70 -4.42
N THR A 85 9.55 17.40 -3.11
CA THR A 85 10.81 17.39 -2.36
C THR A 85 10.92 16.15 -1.46
N ALA A 86 12.12 15.85 -0.96
CA ALA A 86 12.31 14.81 0.05
C ALA A 86 11.69 15.21 1.40
N GLU A 87 11.58 16.50 1.70
CA GLU A 87 10.91 16.98 2.94
C GLU A 87 9.40 16.76 2.88
N ASP A 88 8.75 16.91 1.71
CA ASP A 88 7.33 16.55 1.52
C ASP A 88 7.11 15.05 1.78
N LEU A 89 8.02 14.21 1.26
CA LEU A 89 7.98 12.77 1.52
C LEU A 89 8.15 12.47 3.02
N LYS A 90 9.04 13.18 3.71
CA LYS A 90 9.26 13.03 5.15
C LYS A 90 8.04 13.45 5.97
N LEU A 91 7.37 14.54 5.57
CA LEU A 91 6.13 14.99 6.20
C LEU A 91 5.03 13.93 6.00
N TYR A 92 4.87 13.43 4.79
CA TYR A 92 3.92 12.36 4.49
C TYR A 92 4.21 11.10 5.32
N ALA A 93 5.48 10.67 5.39
CA ALA A 93 5.89 9.49 6.15
C ALA A 93 5.57 9.60 7.65
N ARG A 94 5.72 10.80 8.24
CA ARG A 94 5.37 11.05 9.65
C ARG A 94 3.89 10.83 9.95
N MET A 95 3.00 11.08 9.01
CA MET A 95 1.55 10.89 9.16
C MET A 95 1.12 9.44 9.02
N HIS A 96 1.95 8.58 8.42
CA HIS A 96 1.62 7.20 8.11
C HIS A 96 2.46 6.22 8.94
N ARG A 97 1.83 5.51 9.90
CA ARG A 97 2.50 4.58 10.83
C ARG A 97 3.48 3.62 10.14
N ARG A 98 3.09 3.03 9.01
CA ARG A 98 3.92 2.06 8.27
C ARG A 98 5.16 2.70 7.66
N MET A 99 5.09 3.95 7.24
CA MET A 99 6.21 4.68 6.67
C MET A 99 7.12 5.29 7.75
N ARG A 100 6.56 5.65 8.91
CA ARG A 100 7.34 6.17 10.06
C ARG A 100 8.41 5.20 10.56
N ALA A 101 8.13 3.90 10.48
CA ALA A 101 9.05 2.85 10.91
C ALA A 101 10.03 2.41 9.80
N ALA A 102 9.94 2.99 8.60
CA ALA A 102 10.82 2.68 7.49
C ALA A 102 12.02 3.63 7.51
N GLU A 103 13.21 3.08 7.26
CA GLU A 103 14.43 3.86 7.09
C GLU A 103 14.47 4.43 5.67
N ILE A 104 13.99 5.66 5.52
CA ILE A 104 13.98 6.36 4.23
C ILE A 104 15.20 7.27 4.15
N PRO A 105 16.08 7.12 3.16
CA PRO A 105 17.31 7.92 3.03
C PRO A 105 16.99 9.31 2.41
N TYR A 106 16.33 10.18 3.16
CA TYR A 106 15.82 11.48 2.67
C TYR A 106 16.91 12.36 2.05
N GLU A 107 18.09 12.44 2.69
CA GLU A 107 19.22 13.26 2.19
C GLU A 107 19.73 12.74 0.84
N ALA A 108 19.89 11.43 0.71
CA ALA A 108 20.30 10.82 -0.55
C ALA A 108 19.25 11.00 -1.64
N LEU A 109 17.97 10.97 -1.30
CA LEU A 109 16.87 11.22 -2.23
C LEU A 109 16.85 12.68 -2.70
N GLU A 110 17.11 13.65 -1.82
CA GLU A 110 17.19 15.07 -2.19
C GLU A 110 18.36 15.31 -3.14
N VAL A 111 19.56 14.78 -2.83
CA VAL A 111 20.71 14.86 -3.73
C VAL A 111 20.38 14.26 -5.10
N ARG A 112 19.78 13.07 -5.09
CA ARG A 112 19.40 12.38 -6.34
C ARG A 112 18.36 13.12 -7.14
N LEU A 113 17.38 13.75 -6.48
CA LEU A 113 16.37 14.60 -7.10
C LEU A 113 17.04 15.81 -7.78
N CYS A 114 17.94 16.50 -7.09
CA CYS A 114 18.68 17.65 -7.62
C CYS A 114 19.56 17.26 -8.81
N GLU A 115 20.32 16.17 -8.71
CA GLU A 115 21.21 15.69 -9.79
C GLU A 115 20.42 15.38 -11.08
N LEU A 116 19.30 14.69 -10.94
CA LEU A 116 18.51 14.24 -12.07
C LEU A 116 17.62 15.33 -12.66
N SER A 117 17.22 16.32 -11.85
CA SER A 117 16.38 17.42 -12.33
C SER A 117 17.10 18.27 -13.38
N ALA A 118 18.38 18.57 -13.17
CA ALA A 118 19.20 19.37 -14.10
C ALA A 118 18.44 20.57 -14.67
N GLY A 119 17.71 21.32 -13.83
CA GLY A 119 16.89 22.47 -14.24
C GLY A 119 15.53 22.11 -14.87
N ARG A 120 15.13 20.86 -14.85
CA ARG A 120 13.80 20.40 -15.27
C ARG A 120 12.92 20.13 -14.04
N THR A 121 11.62 20.20 -14.20
CA THR A 121 10.68 19.77 -13.16
C THR A 121 10.82 18.27 -12.94
N ALA A 122 11.22 17.88 -11.73
CA ALA A 122 11.33 16.50 -11.30
C ALA A 122 10.54 16.33 -10.00
N ARG A 123 10.04 15.11 -9.73
CA ARG A 123 9.27 14.75 -8.54
C ARG A 123 9.71 13.38 -8.04
N LEU A 124 9.61 13.16 -6.74
CA LEU A 124 9.68 11.82 -6.18
C LEU A 124 8.34 11.10 -6.37
N ARG A 125 8.38 9.87 -6.87
CA ARG A 125 7.24 8.97 -6.90
C ARG A 125 7.52 7.80 -5.98
N CYS A 126 6.68 7.61 -4.97
CA CYS A 126 6.68 6.44 -4.12
C CYS A 126 5.59 5.49 -4.61
N ARG A 127 5.98 4.31 -5.06
CA ARG A 127 5.08 3.30 -5.59
C ARG A 127 5.06 2.07 -4.69
N ARG A 128 3.87 1.67 -4.28
CA ARG A 128 3.66 0.47 -3.46
C ARG A 128 2.59 -0.42 -4.07
N SER A 129 2.86 -1.71 -4.13
CA SER A 129 1.89 -2.68 -4.62
C SER A 129 0.81 -2.97 -3.57
N TRP A 130 -0.43 -2.99 -4.02
CA TRP A 130 -1.63 -3.28 -3.24
C TRP A 130 -2.43 -4.38 -3.90
N ILE A 131 -3.28 -5.02 -3.11
CA ILE A 131 -4.24 -6.01 -3.58
C ILE A 131 -5.63 -5.56 -3.16
N LEU A 132 -6.56 -5.59 -4.10
CA LEU A 132 -7.99 -5.51 -3.87
C LEU A 132 -8.57 -6.91 -4.04
N SER A 133 -9.25 -7.43 -3.02
CA SER A 133 -9.96 -8.71 -3.09
C SER A 133 -11.44 -8.49 -2.80
N SER A 134 -12.31 -9.17 -3.53
CA SER A 134 -13.74 -9.10 -3.30
C SER A 134 -14.32 -10.48 -2.95
N TYR A 135 -15.29 -10.45 -2.04
CA TYR A 135 -15.95 -11.62 -1.48
C TYR A 135 -17.44 -11.36 -1.43
N ARG A 136 -18.24 -12.30 -1.92
CA ARG A 136 -19.71 -12.21 -1.89
C ARG A 136 -20.25 -12.91 -0.66
N LYS A 137 -21.18 -12.25 0.04
CA LYS A 137 -21.93 -12.88 1.13
C LYS A 137 -22.78 -14.02 0.59
N LYS A 138 -22.68 -15.19 1.23
CA LYS A 138 -23.61 -16.31 1.03
C LYS A 138 -24.94 -16.08 1.72
#